data_1f8410a6108bf984b90abe0a206c8ae2
#
_entry.id   1f8410a6108bf984b90abe0a206c8ae2
#
_cell.length_a   1.000
_cell.length_b   1.000
_cell.length_c   1.000
_cell.angle_alpha   90.00
_cell.angle_beta   90.00
_cell.angle_gamma   90.00
#
_symmetry.space_group_name_H-M   'P 1'
#
loop_
_entity.id
_entity.type
_entity.pdbx_description
1 polymer ?
#
loop_
_entity_poly.entity_id
_entity_poly.type
_entity_poly.pdbx_seq_one_letter_code
_entity_poly.pdbx_strand_id
1 'polypeptide(L)'
;MGCLKKHFSMYSHLPKEIYVLAFGKVMTSMGALIWPMLTLIMSEKLGLNGQTIGLYMMIFSLFMGPFYLLGGKLADKYNKKHIIVTFDLIGNSLYFVCAALPMSMTTLYLLAIASLFQAMEQPAYDALIADLTTYRDRERAYSLNYLSMNLGFCG
;
A
#
# COMPACT_ATOMS: atom_id res chain seq x y z
N MET A 1 -29.74 1.27 14.78
CA MET A 1 -28.58 0.94 15.65
C MET A 1 -28.23 -0.54 15.74
N GLY A 2 -29.13 -1.47 15.41
CA GLY A 2 -28.85 -2.92 15.49
C GLY A 2 -27.99 -3.50 14.36
N CYS A 3 -28.02 -2.93 13.17
CA CYS A 3 -27.29 -3.44 12.01
C CYS A 3 -25.77 -3.21 12.12
N LEU A 4 -25.32 -2.06 12.58
CA LEU A 4 -23.92 -1.72 12.83
C LEU A 4 -23.29 -2.61 13.93
N LYS A 5 -24.02 -2.87 15.02
CA LYS A 5 -23.54 -3.76 16.10
C LYS A 5 -23.34 -5.20 15.61
N LYS A 6 -24.21 -5.69 14.71
CA LYS A 6 -24.11 -7.04 14.12
C LYS A 6 -22.93 -7.17 13.17
N HIS A 7 -22.62 -6.12 12.40
CA HIS A 7 -21.43 -6.10 11.55
C HIS A 7 -20.12 -6.04 12.36
N PHE A 8 -20.06 -5.24 13.42
CA PHE A 8 -18.87 -5.19 14.29
C PHE A 8 -18.62 -6.50 15.05
N SER A 9 -19.68 -7.22 15.47
CA SER A 9 -19.52 -8.51 16.13
C SER A 9 -18.97 -9.61 15.20
N MET A 10 -19.09 -9.43 13.89
CA MET A 10 -18.58 -10.38 12.89
C MET A 10 -17.05 -10.38 12.81
N TYR A 11 -16.41 -9.30 13.22
CA TYR A 11 -14.97 -9.15 13.25
C TYR A 11 -14.35 -9.46 14.63
N SER A 12 -15.13 -9.56 15.71
CA SER A 12 -14.66 -9.68 17.10
C SER A 12 -13.86 -10.97 17.41
N HIS A 13 -13.88 -11.96 16.53
CA HIS A 13 -13.17 -13.23 16.67
C HIS A 13 -11.83 -13.29 15.94
N LEU A 14 -11.43 -12.21 15.24
CA LEU A 14 -10.16 -12.18 14.52
C LEU A 14 -8.97 -12.02 15.50
N PRO A 15 -7.80 -12.59 15.19
CA PRO A 15 -6.57 -12.36 15.95
C PRO A 15 -6.25 -10.86 16.07
N LYS A 16 -5.68 -10.45 17.21
CA LYS A 16 -5.30 -9.04 17.46
C LYS A 16 -4.33 -8.50 16.41
N GLU A 17 -3.49 -9.36 15.87
CA GLU A 17 -2.54 -9.05 14.80
C GLU A 17 -3.22 -8.54 13.55
N ILE A 18 -4.42 -9.06 13.22
CA ILE A 18 -5.20 -8.61 12.05
C ILE A 18 -5.67 -7.16 12.22
N TYR A 19 -6.02 -6.74 13.44
CA TYR A 19 -6.41 -5.34 13.70
C TYR A 19 -5.22 -4.39 13.62
N VAL A 20 -4.05 -4.84 14.08
CA VAL A 20 -2.80 -4.05 13.95
C VAL A 20 -2.45 -3.88 12.47
N LEU A 21 -2.54 -4.96 11.68
CA LEU A 21 -2.34 -4.90 10.24
C LEU A 21 -3.36 -3.98 9.56
N ALA A 22 -4.64 -4.08 9.92
CA ALA A 22 -5.70 -3.23 9.38
C ALA A 22 -5.45 -1.74 9.68
N PHE A 23 -5.01 -1.41 10.89
CA PHE A 23 -4.65 -0.04 11.26
C PHE A 23 -3.44 0.47 10.47
N GLY A 24 -2.37 -0.36 10.37
CA GLY A 24 -1.21 -0.05 9.52
C GLY A 24 -1.63 0.22 8.07
N LYS A 25 -2.56 -0.60 7.54
CA LYS A 25 -3.07 -0.44 6.17
C LYS A 25 -3.83 0.87 5.97
N VAL A 26 -4.61 1.35 6.96
CA VAL A 26 -5.24 2.68 6.91
C VAL A 26 -4.16 3.75 6.77
N MET A 27 -3.14 3.73 7.61
CA MET A 27 -2.06 4.73 7.60
C MET A 27 -1.31 4.75 6.25
N THR A 28 -0.93 3.59 5.75
CA THR A 28 -0.24 3.46 4.45
C THR A 28 -1.13 3.93 3.30
N SER A 29 -2.44 3.62 3.34
CA SER A 29 -3.39 4.01 2.29
C SER A 29 -3.66 5.51 2.26
N MET A 30 -3.56 6.22 3.38
CA MET A 30 -3.61 7.69 3.40
C MET A 30 -2.46 8.30 2.58
N GLY A 31 -1.25 7.73 2.66
CA GLY A 31 -0.11 8.16 1.84
C GLY A 31 -0.30 7.87 0.35
N ALA A 32 -1.05 6.85 0.00
CA ALA A 32 -1.30 6.44 -1.38
C ALA A 32 -2.23 7.39 -2.17
N LEU A 33 -2.88 8.37 -1.51
CA LEU A 33 -3.68 9.43 -2.16
C LEU A 33 -2.89 10.27 -3.16
N ILE A 34 -1.56 10.29 -3.04
CA ILE A 34 -0.71 10.99 -4.01
C ILE A 34 -0.85 10.42 -5.43
N TRP A 35 -1.18 9.13 -5.58
CA TRP A 35 -1.24 8.47 -6.88
C TRP A 35 -2.31 8.99 -7.81
N PRO A 36 -3.59 9.14 -7.39
CA PRO A 36 -4.62 9.76 -8.21
C PRO A 36 -4.28 11.20 -8.59
N MET A 37 -3.59 11.92 -7.71
CA MET A 37 -3.21 13.31 -7.93
C MET A 37 -1.92 13.47 -8.76
N LEU A 38 -1.16 12.41 -8.93
CA LEU A 38 0.18 12.47 -9.55
C LEU A 38 0.12 12.98 -10.99
N THR A 39 -0.85 12.53 -11.76
CA THR A 39 -1.07 12.99 -13.16
C THR A 39 -1.32 14.50 -13.22
N LEU A 40 -2.14 15.02 -12.33
CA LEU A 40 -2.43 16.45 -12.24
C LEU A 40 -1.18 17.24 -11.83
N ILE A 41 -0.45 16.75 -10.84
CA ILE A 41 0.80 17.35 -10.37
C ILE A 41 1.85 17.37 -11.48
N MET A 42 2.00 16.29 -12.24
CA MET A 42 2.93 16.21 -13.38
C MET A 42 2.57 17.21 -14.47
N SER A 43 1.30 17.40 -14.75
CA SER A 43 0.83 18.37 -15.73
C SER A 43 0.99 19.81 -15.25
N GLU A 44 0.50 20.16 -14.05
CA GLU A 44 0.45 21.53 -13.58
C GLU A 44 1.77 22.04 -13.00
N LYS A 45 2.51 21.20 -12.27
CA LYS A 45 3.75 21.61 -11.61
C LYS A 45 4.99 21.42 -12.46
N LEU A 46 5.00 20.40 -13.32
CA LEU A 46 6.16 20.09 -14.17
C LEU A 46 5.93 20.46 -15.65
N GLY A 47 4.71 20.89 -16.01
CA GLY A 47 4.38 21.27 -17.39
C GLY A 47 4.50 20.13 -18.40
N LEU A 48 4.39 18.87 -17.94
CA LEU A 48 4.51 17.71 -18.81
C LEU A 48 3.25 17.53 -19.65
N ASN A 49 3.44 17.17 -20.91
CA ASN A 49 2.32 16.86 -21.80
C ASN A 49 1.74 15.45 -21.49
N GLY A 50 0.49 15.22 -21.88
CA GLY A 50 -0.22 13.96 -21.60
C GLY A 50 0.50 12.71 -22.12
N GLN A 51 1.21 12.80 -23.25
CA GLN A 51 1.99 11.69 -23.82
C GLN A 51 3.15 11.30 -22.89
N THR A 52 3.90 12.27 -22.40
CA THR A 52 5.03 12.04 -21.47
C THR A 52 4.55 11.47 -20.15
N ILE A 53 3.42 11.99 -19.62
CA ILE A 53 2.81 11.47 -18.39
C ILE A 53 2.37 10.01 -18.59
N GLY A 54 1.67 9.71 -19.70
CA GLY A 54 1.23 8.36 -20.02
C GLY A 54 2.38 7.38 -20.18
N LEU A 55 3.47 7.80 -20.84
CA LEU A 55 4.66 6.98 -21.01
C LEU A 55 5.37 6.72 -19.68
N TYR A 56 5.47 7.72 -18.81
CA TYR A 56 6.01 7.57 -17.45
C TYR A 56 5.19 6.54 -16.65
N MET A 57 3.86 6.68 -16.64
CA MET A 57 2.97 5.76 -15.93
C MET A 57 3.04 4.34 -16.48
N MET A 58 3.16 4.18 -17.79
CA MET A 58 3.29 2.88 -18.45
C MET A 58 4.60 2.19 -18.05
N ILE A 59 5.73 2.89 -18.15
CA ILE A 59 7.04 2.37 -17.76
C ILE A 59 7.02 1.99 -16.26
N PHE A 60 6.50 2.88 -15.42
CA PHE A 60 6.40 2.62 -13.99
C PHE A 60 5.57 1.36 -13.69
N SER A 61 4.40 1.20 -14.32
CA SER A 61 3.56 0.00 -14.15
C SER A 61 4.26 -1.28 -14.59
N LEU A 62 5.11 -1.20 -15.62
CA LEU A 62 5.89 -2.34 -16.10
C LEU A 62 6.89 -2.83 -15.04
N PHE A 63 7.48 -1.93 -14.27
CA PHE A 63 8.38 -2.27 -13.18
C PHE A 63 7.66 -2.81 -11.94
N MET A 64 6.42 -2.41 -11.68
CA MET A 64 5.66 -2.87 -10.51
C MET A 64 5.50 -4.39 -10.45
N GLY A 65 5.22 -5.05 -11.60
CA GLY A 65 5.00 -6.50 -11.67
C GLY A 65 6.21 -7.32 -11.19
N PRO A 66 7.42 -7.14 -11.77
CA PRO A 66 8.63 -7.81 -11.31
C PRO A 66 8.94 -7.57 -9.82
N PHE A 67 8.77 -6.35 -9.31
CA PHE A 67 8.99 -6.04 -7.89
C PHE A 67 7.97 -6.72 -6.99
N TYR A 68 6.71 -6.81 -7.39
CA TYR A 68 5.68 -7.58 -6.68
C TYR A 68 6.09 -9.07 -6.59
N LEU A 69 6.56 -9.68 -7.68
CA LEU A 69 7.03 -11.06 -7.70
C LEU A 69 8.28 -11.27 -6.81
N LEU A 70 9.20 -10.31 -6.80
CA LEU A 70 10.36 -10.33 -5.90
C LEU A 70 9.92 -10.27 -4.44
N GLY A 71 8.93 -9.42 -4.11
CA GLY A 71 8.34 -9.34 -2.79
C GLY A 71 7.75 -10.67 -2.33
N GLY A 72 7.03 -11.38 -3.21
CA GLY A 72 6.50 -12.71 -2.95
C GLY A 72 7.60 -13.72 -2.62
N LYS A 73 8.64 -13.79 -3.44
CA LYS A 73 9.80 -14.69 -3.18
C LYS A 73 10.51 -14.37 -1.86
N LEU A 74 10.62 -13.10 -1.50
CA LEU A 74 11.17 -12.68 -0.21
C LEU A 74 10.26 -13.11 0.94
N ALA A 75 8.95 -12.95 0.79
CA ALA A 75 7.95 -13.36 1.78
C ALA A 75 7.93 -14.88 2.05
N ASP A 76 8.27 -15.68 1.02
CA ASP A 76 8.40 -17.13 1.17
C ASP A 76 9.70 -17.54 1.90
N LYS A 77 10.76 -16.74 1.74
CA LYS A 77 12.09 -17.06 2.28
C LYS A 77 12.34 -16.48 3.68
N TYR A 78 11.78 -15.33 3.98
CA TYR A 78 12.05 -14.58 5.21
C TYR A 78 10.77 -14.39 6.04
N ASN A 79 10.94 -13.92 7.28
CA ASN A 79 9.81 -13.63 8.14
C ASN A 79 8.98 -12.46 7.57
N LYS A 80 7.73 -12.75 7.22
CA LYS A 80 6.79 -11.81 6.61
C LYS A 80 6.64 -10.50 7.39
N LYS A 81 6.62 -10.59 8.74
CA LYS A 81 6.52 -9.40 9.61
C LYS A 81 7.71 -8.45 9.43
N HIS A 82 8.93 -9.00 9.35
CA HIS A 82 10.13 -8.20 9.15
C HIS A 82 10.13 -7.53 7.77
N ILE A 83 9.70 -8.24 6.73
CA ILE A 83 9.60 -7.69 5.36
C ILE A 83 8.62 -6.52 5.34
N ILE A 84 7.41 -6.70 5.89
CA ILE A 84 6.39 -5.66 5.95
C ILE A 84 6.95 -4.42 6.67
N VAL A 85 7.46 -4.59 7.89
CA VAL A 85 7.97 -3.45 8.67
C VAL A 85 9.15 -2.76 7.97
N THR A 86 10.07 -3.53 7.40
CA THR A 86 11.26 -2.95 6.75
C THR A 86 10.89 -2.16 5.50
N PHE A 87 10.06 -2.74 4.62
CA PHE A 87 9.68 -2.06 3.38
C PHE A 87 8.71 -0.91 3.61
N ASP A 88 7.82 -1.03 4.59
CA ASP A 88 6.93 0.05 5.01
C ASP A 88 7.72 1.24 5.58
N LEU A 89 8.71 0.98 6.45
CA LEU A 89 9.59 2.03 6.97
C LEU A 89 10.41 2.72 5.87
N ILE A 90 10.98 1.96 4.94
CA ILE A 90 11.75 2.53 3.81
C ILE A 90 10.82 3.35 2.92
N GLY A 91 9.68 2.78 2.51
CA GLY A 91 8.72 3.46 1.64
C GLY A 91 8.18 4.75 2.27
N ASN A 92 7.73 4.69 3.52
CA ASN A 92 7.21 5.87 4.23
C ASN A 92 8.29 6.93 4.49
N SER A 93 9.52 6.52 4.80
CA SER A 93 10.65 7.47 4.93
C SER A 93 10.91 8.21 3.62
N LEU A 94 10.88 7.51 2.48
CA LEU A 94 11.04 8.13 1.17
C LEU A 94 9.87 9.07 0.84
N TYR A 95 8.63 8.70 1.15
CA TYR A 95 7.48 9.61 0.98
C TYR A 95 7.61 10.85 1.84
N PHE A 96 8.10 10.72 3.08
CA PHE A 96 8.32 11.86 3.95
C PHE A 96 9.39 12.81 3.39
N VAL A 97 10.48 12.25 2.86
CA VAL A 97 11.51 13.03 2.16
C VAL A 97 10.92 13.74 0.93
N CYS A 98 10.11 13.05 0.13
CA CYS A 98 9.44 13.62 -1.03
C CYS A 98 8.51 14.79 -0.65
N ALA A 99 7.82 14.68 0.49
CA ALA A 99 6.94 15.75 0.98
C ALA A 99 7.71 17.02 1.40
N ALA A 100 8.95 16.87 1.83
CA ALA A 100 9.84 18.00 2.20
C ALA A 100 10.55 18.64 1.00
N LEU A 101 10.59 17.97 -0.15
CA LEU A 101 11.27 18.46 -1.35
C LEU A 101 10.30 19.22 -2.28
N PRO A 102 10.80 20.22 -3.03
CA PRO A 102 10.01 20.84 -4.09
C PRO A 102 9.69 19.80 -5.17
N MET A 103 8.51 19.92 -5.79
CA MET A 103 8.11 19.03 -6.87
C MET A 103 9.03 19.23 -8.07
N SER A 104 9.76 18.18 -8.42
CA SER A 104 10.74 18.12 -9.50
C SER A 104 10.79 16.73 -10.11
N MET A 105 11.51 16.57 -11.22
CA MET A 105 11.75 15.23 -11.80
C MET A 105 12.43 14.29 -10.80
N THR A 106 13.35 14.79 -9.98
CA THR A 106 14.01 14.00 -8.92
C THR A 106 12.99 13.48 -7.91
N THR A 107 12.04 14.33 -7.49
CA THR A 107 10.97 13.92 -6.57
C THR A 107 10.07 12.85 -7.18
N LEU A 108 9.77 12.93 -8.49
CA LEU A 108 9.03 11.86 -9.19
C LEU A 108 9.77 10.51 -9.17
N TYR A 109 11.07 10.50 -9.41
CA TYR A 109 11.85 9.26 -9.34
C TYR A 109 11.89 8.69 -7.92
N LEU A 110 12.02 9.54 -6.90
CA LEU A 110 11.97 9.10 -5.49
C LEU A 110 10.60 8.52 -5.13
N LEU A 111 9.51 9.14 -5.59
CA LEU A 111 8.15 8.61 -5.42
C LEU A 111 7.99 7.25 -6.10
N ALA A 112 8.54 7.08 -7.31
CA ALA A 112 8.52 5.80 -8.01
C ALA A 112 9.28 4.73 -7.22
N ILE A 113 10.46 5.03 -6.70
CA ILE A 113 11.26 4.11 -5.89
C ILE A 113 10.52 3.74 -4.60
N ALA A 114 9.94 4.71 -3.88
CA ALA A 114 9.14 4.45 -2.68
C ALA A 114 8.00 3.47 -2.94
N SER A 115 7.32 3.64 -4.07
CA SER A 115 6.20 2.77 -4.45
C SER A 115 6.62 1.36 -4.85
N LEU A 116 7.82 1.19 -5.41
CA LEU A 116 8.37 -0.14 -5.69
C LEU A 116 8.61 -0.91 -4.38
N PHE A 117 9.07 -0.25 -3.31
CA PHE A 117 9.17 -0.90 -1.99
C PHE A 117 7.80 -1.30 -1.45
N GLN A 118 6.79 -0.46 -1.60
CA GLN A 118 5.41 -0.81 -1.22
C GLN A 118 4.84 -1.97 -2.06
N ALA A 119 5.18 -2.03 -3.36
CA ALA A 119 4.79 -3.16 -4.20
C ALA A 119 5.41 -4.48 -3.73
N MET A 120 6.65 -4.46 -3.19
CA MET A 120 7.30 -5.64 -2.62
C MET A 120 6.70 -6.06 -1.28
N GLU A 121 6.15 -5.13 -0.51
CA GLU A 121 5.49 -5.39 0.76
C GLU A 121 4.16 -6.14 0.61
N GLN A 122 3.37 -5.81 -0.41
CA GLN A 122 2.00 -6.27 -0.58
C GLN A 122 1.84 -7.80 -0.55
N PRO A 123 2.64 -8.62 -1.25
CA PRO A 123 2.52 -10.08 -1.18
C PRO A 123 2.86 -10.65 0.20
N ALA A 124 3.80 -10.03 0.93
CA ALA A 124 4.10 -10.42 2.31
C ALA A 124 2.90 -10.14 3.24
N TYR A 125 2.21 -9.03 3.00
CA TYR A 125 1.01 -8.64 3.73
C TYR A 125 -0.13 -9.64 3.52
N ASP A 126 -0.41 -9.99 2.26
CA ASP A 126 -1.45 -10.94 1.91
C ASP A 126 -1.15 -12.35 2.45
N ALA A 127 0.11 -12.78 2.36
CA ALA A 127 0.56 -14.05 2.92
C ALA A 127 0.47 -14.08 4.45
N LEU A 128 0.78 -12.97 5.13
CA LEU A 128 0.66 -12.88 6.59
C LEU A 128 -0.80 -12.95 7.04
N ILE A 129 -1.72 -12.29 6.36
CA ILE A 129 -3.16 -12.40 6.64
C ILE A 129 -3.62 -13.85 6.48
N ALA A 130 -3.18 -14.54 5.42
CA ALA A 130 -3.53 -15.93 5.18
C ALA A 130 -3.00 -16.87 6.28
N ASP A 131 -1.79 -16.62 6.79
CA ASP A 131 -1.19 -17.42 7.88
C ASP A 131 -1.86 -17.18 9.24
N LEU A 132 -2.32 -15.96 9.50
CA LEU A 132 -2.94 -15.59 10.78
C LEU A 132 -4.43 -15.98 10.87
N THR A 133 -5.04 -16.38 9.74
CA THR A 133 -6.47 -16.67 9.67
C THR A 133 -6.76 -18.11 9.30
N THR A 134 -7.79 -18.69 9.93
CA THR A 134 -8.35 -19.96 9.50
C THR A 134 -9.15 -19.77 8.23
N TYR A 135 -9.42 -20.87 7.48
CA TYR A 135 -10.22 -20.82 6.26
C TYR A 135 -11.56 -20.07 6.44
N ARG A 136 -12.17 -20.21 7.62
CA ARG A 136 -13.47 -19.61 7.97
C ARG A 136 -13.40 -18.10 8.22
N ASP A 137 -12.28 -17.62 8.73
CA ASP A 137 -12.10 -16.22 9.11
C ASP A 137 -11.32 -15.41 8.06
N ARG A 138 -10.75 -16.11 7.07
CA ARG A 138 -9.93 -15.51 6.00
C ARG A 138 -10.71 -14.48 5.20
N GLU A 139 -11.93 -14.79 4.81
CA GLU A 139 -12.80 -13.86 4.09
C GLU A 139 -13.05 -12.58 4.88
N ARG A 140 -13.28 -12.71 6.19
CA ARG A 140 -13.50 -11.56 7.09
C ARG A 140 -12.24 -10.71 7.25
N ALA A 141 -11.08 -11.35 7.35
CA ALA A 141 -9.80 -10.64 7.47
C ALA A 141 -9.46 -9.84 6.20
N TYR A 142 -9.65 -10.44 5.02
CA TYR A 142 -9.48 -9.72 3.76
C TYR A 142 -10.52 -8.61 3.58
N SER A 143 -11.76 -8.83 3.99
CA SER A 143 -12.80 -7.80 3.97
C SER A 143 -12.44 -6.62 4.88
N LEU A 144 -11.90 -6.88 6.08
CA LEU A 144 -11.41 -5.84 6.97
C LEU A 144 -10.21 -5.09 6.38
N ASN A 145 -9.27 -5.80 5.78
CA ASN A 145 -8.11 -5.19 5.10
C ASN A 145 -8.56 -4.27 3.95
N TYR A 146 -9.52 -4.72 3.15
CA TYR A 146 -10.09 -3.94 2.06
C TYR A 146 -10.85 -2.71 2.55
N LEU A 147 -11.61 -2.85 3.65
CA LEU A 147 -12.27 -1.74 4.32
C LEU A 147 -11.25 -0.72 4.84
N SER A 148 -10.17 -1.19 5.45
CA SER A 148 -9.08 -0.34 5.96
C SER A 148 -8.40 0.46 4.84
N MET A 149 -8.14 -0.18 3.71
CA MET A 149 -7.60 0.47 2.52
C MET A 149 -8.54 1.59 2.02
N ASN A 150 -9.84 1.32 1.90
CA ASN A 150 -10.81 2.32 1.45
C ASN A 150 -10.99 3.45 2.47
N LEU A 151 -10.95 3.15 3.77
CA LEU A 151 -10.99 4.19 4.81
C LEU A 151 -9.77 5.12 4.72
N GLY A 152 -8.59 4.58 4.44
CA GLY A 152 -7.40 5.39 4.20
C GLY A 152 -7.51 6.28 2.96
N PHE A 153 -8.22 5.85 1.92
CA PHE A 153 -8.49 6.67 0.73
C PHE A 153 -9.58 7.73 0.93
N CYS A 154 -10.44 7.59 1.93
CA CYS A 154 -11.53 8.54 2.21
C CYS A 154 -11.14 9.64 3.22
N GLY A 155 -10.05 9.49 3.95
CA GLY A 155 -9.53 10.45 4.95
C GLY A 155 -8.59 11.44 4.34
#